data_a84a60f9bf1a22f84a25d9d0936088f9
#
_entry.id   a84a60f9bf1a22f84a25d9d0936088f9
#
_cell.length_a   1.000
_cell.length_b   1.000
_cell.length_c   1.000
_cell.angle_alpha   90.00
_cell.angle_beta   90.00
_cell.angle_gamma   90.00
#
_symmetry.space_group_name_H-M   'P 1'
#
loop_
_entity.id
_entity.type
_entity.pdbx_description
1 polymer ?
#
loop_
_entity_poly.entity_id
_entity_poly.type
_entity_poly.pdbx_seq_one_letter_code
_entity_poly.pdbx_strand_id
1 'polypeptide(L)'
;LMEVAREEHFDLGSLSLRVALLGSEMWSDELRARIERGLGIETFDIIGMTETGGPGMGIDCQAHAGIHVWEDHYYVELIDPTSGTVVPDGSEGELVVSTLTREGLPLVRYRTHDLTRVVSRERCPCGRTHLRIDRLRGRTDDMVIYKGVNFYPRQVDRLLLEKPGVGHEYQIVLEANGGERMNLLVEVEPEFDPATGERIRREMQDLLGLRPE
;
A
#
# COMPACT_ATOMS: atom_id res chain seq x y z
N LEU A 1 15.00 -7.59 7.87
CA LEU A 1 15.09 -8.64 8.90
C LEU A 1 15.55 -9.97 8.28
N MET A 2 14.86 -10.52 7.27
CA MET A 2 15.23 -11.81 6.63
C MET A 2 16.62 -11.77 5.97
N GLU A 3 16.99 -10.66 5.36
CA GLU A 3 18.32 -10.45 4.75
C GLU A 3 19.41 -10.41 5.80
N VAL A 4 19.24 -9.57 6.82
CA VAL A 4 20.18 -9.50 7.95
C VAL A 4 20.32 -10.86 8.65
N ALA A 5 19.22 -11.58 8.85
CA ALA A 5 19.29 -12.91 9.44
C ALA A 5 20.10 -13.90 8.59
N ARG A 6 20.02 -13.80 7.25
CA ARG A 6 20.81 -14.60 6.32
C ARG A 6 22.30 -14.22 6.39
N GLU A 7 22.61 -12.92 6.38
CA GLU A 7 23.98 -12.41 6.50
C GLU A 7 24.64 -12.81 7.82
N GLU A 8 23.90 -12.71 8.92
CA GLU A 8 24.37 -13.07 10.27
C GLU A 8 24.24 -14.57 10.58
N HIS A 9 23.85 -15.39 9.60
CA HIS A 9 23.64 -16.83 9.77
C HIS A 9 22.68 -17.19 10.93
N PHE A 10 21.69 -16.33 11.17
CA PHE A 10 20.71 -16.51 12.23
C PHE A 10 19.57 -17.43 11.77
N ASP A 11 19.28 -18.47 12.57
CA ASP A 11 18.16 -19.38 12.30
C ASP A 11 16.83 -18.74 12.70
N LEU A 12 16.08 -18.22 11.73
CA LEU A 12 14.75 -17.67 11.93
C LEU A 12 13.75 -18.71 12.44
N GLY A 13 13.94 -20.01 12.14
CA GLY A 13 13.10 -21.11 12.64
C GLY A 13 13.21 -21.34 14.15
N SER A 14 14.27 -20.80 14.79
CA SER A 14 14.44 -20.84 16.25
C SER A 14 13.55 -19.83 16.99
N LEU A 15 12.92 -18.88 16.27
CA LEU A 15 12.06 -17.87 16.88
C LEU A 15 10.70 -18.44 17.24
N SER A 16 10.14 -17.97 18.36
CA SER A 16 8.77 -18.29 18.78
C SER A 16 7.71 -17.41 18.10
N LEU A 17 8.05 -16.75 16.99
CA LEU A 17 7.11 -15.93 16.22
C LEU A 17 6.08 -16.81 15.56
N ARG A 18 4.80 -16.41 15.62
CA ARG A 18 3.68 -17.10 14.97
C ARG A 18 2.85 -16.17 14.11
N VAL A 19 2.84 -14.88 14.46
CA VAL A 19 1.97 -13.88 13.86
C VAL A 19 2.75 -12.58 13.71
N ALA A 20 2.52 -11.86 12.60
CA ALA A 20 2.92 -10.48 12.44
C ALA A 20 1.72 -9.60 12.08
N LEU A 21 1.64 -8.44 12.70
CA LEU A 21 0.75 -7.36 12.32
C LEU A 21 1.57 -6.36 11.50
N LEU A 22 1.21 -6.18 10.25
CA LEU A 22 1.93 -5.36 9.30
C LEU A 22 1.06 -4.20 8.83
N GLY A 23 1.61 -3.00 8.82
CA GLY A 23 0.91 -1.79 8.43
C GLY A 23 1.90 -0.64 8.22
N SER A 24 1.38 0.57 8.09
CA SER A 24 2.09 1.82 7.80
C SER A 24 2.57 1.95 6.36
N GLU A 25 2.94 0.87 5.72
CA GLU A 25 3.31 0.82 4.31
C GLU A 25 2.36 -0.09 3.54
N MET A 26 2.22 0.20 2.26
CA MET A 26 1.48 -0.66 1.35
C MET A 26 2.37 -1.84 0.93
N TRP A 27 1.82 -3.02 0.94
CA TRP A 27 2.54 -4.24 0.59
C TRP A 27 1.69 -5.20 -0.25
N SER A 28 2.35 -5.97 -1.10
CA SER A 28 1.69 -6.85 -2.06
C SER A 28 1.43 -8.25 -1.48
N ASP A 29 0.59 -9.03 -2.16
CA ASP A 29 0.36 -10.43 -1.81
C ASP A 29 1.63 -11.28 -1.99
N GLU A 30 2.49 -10.93 -2.95
CA GLU A 30 3.78 -11.58 -3.17
C GLU A 30 4.71 -11.34 -1.98
N LEU A 31 4.76 -10.09 -1.47
CA LEU A 31 5.54 -9.75 -0.29
C LEU A 31 4.99 -10.46 0.95
N ARG A 32 3.64 -10.53 1.11
CA ARG A 32 2.99 -11.33 2.16
C ARG A 32 3.50 -12.76 2.12
N ALA A 33 3.34 -13.42 0.99
CA ALA A 33 3.74 -14.81 0.82
C ALA A 33 5.25 -15.02 1.03
N ARG A 34 6.10 -14.05 0.67
CA ARG A 34 7.55 -14.08 0.93
C ARG A 34 7.84 -14.01 2.43
N ILE A 35 7.19 -13.10 3.15
CA ILE A 35 7.37 -12.94 4.60
C ILE A 35 6.89 -14.18 5.33
N GLU A 36 5.68 -14.67 5.03
CA GLU A 36 5.09 -15.83 5.67
C GLU A 36 5.95 -17.09 5.48
N ARG A 37 6.41 -17.33 4.25
CA ARG A 37 7.32 -18.46 3.98
C ARG A 37 8.69 -18.31 4.62
N GLY A 38 9.24 -17.09 4.62
CA GLY A 38 10.59 -16.83 5.13
C GLY A 38 10.68 -16.88 6.66
N LEU A 39 9.60 -16.55 7.36
CA LEU A 39 9.54 -16.52 8.82
C LEU A 39 8.72 -17.64 9.43
N GLY A 40 7.95 -18.40 8.64
CA GLY A 40 7.06 -19.44 9.12
C GLY A 40 5.90 -18.91 9.96
N ILE A 41 5.37 -17.73 9.64
CA ILE A 41 4.34 -17.00 10.41
C ILE A 41 3.10 -16.71 9.57
N GLU A 42 2.00 -16.37 10.23
CA GLU A 42 0.81 -15.78 9.62
C GLU A 42 0.86 -14.26 9.72
N THR A 43 0.48 -13.54 8.67
CA THR A 43 0.50 -12.08 8.67
C THR A 43 -0.88 -11.48 8.55
N PHE A 44 -1.12 -10.37 9.24
CA PHE A 44 -2.38 -9.63 9.22
C PHE A 44 -2.13 -8.17 8.90
N ASP A 45 -2.98 -7.60 8.03
CA ASP A 45 -2.98 -6.16 7.77
C ASP A 45 -3.60 -5.41 8.95
N ILE A 46 -2.97 -4.33 9.36
CA ILE A 46 -3.51 -3.37 10.32
C ILE A 46 -3.53 -1.98 9.70
N ILE A 47 -4.64 -1.29 9.83
CA ILE A 47 -4.78 0.10 9.40
C ILE A 47 -4.94 1.00 10.61
N GLY A 48 -4.32 2.16 10.55
CA GLY A 48 -4.44 3.22 11.54
C GLY A 48 -3.56 4.40 11.18
N MET A 49 -3.74 5.49 11.88
CA MET A 49 -2.97 6.72 11.70
C MET A 49 -2.92 7.47 13.02
N THR A 50 -1.92 8.33 13.19
CA THR A 50 -1.74 9.13 14.41
C THR A 50 -2.99 9.96 14.72
N GLU A 51 -3.62 10.51 13.70
CA GLU A 51 -4.82 11.34 13.79
C GLU A 51 -6.01 10.58 14.39
N THR A 52 -6.12 9.28 14.12
CA THR A 52 -7.17 8.43 14.70
C THR A 52 -6.80 7.80 16.05
N GLY A 53 -5.60 8.08 16.57
CA GLY A 53 -5.14 7.61 17.88
C GLY A 53 -4.08 6.52 17.82
N GLY A 54 -3.49 6.31 16.67
CA GLY A 54 -2.42 5.34 16.47
C GLY A 54 -2.84 4.13 15.63
N PRO A 55 -2.07 3.06 15.63
CA PRO A 55 -2.37 1.84 14.90
C PRO A 55 -3.64 1.18 15.43
N GLY A 56 -4.42 0.55 14.57
CA GLY A 56 -5.54 -0.28 14.98
C GLY A 56 -6.92 0.35 14.81
N MET A 57 -7.13 1.22 13.84
CA MET A 57 -8.47 1.60 13.38
C MET A 57 -9.23 0.40 12.80
N GLY A 58 -8.51 -0.55 12.25
CA GLY A 58 -9.03 -1.80 11.73
C GLY A 58 -7.94 -2.85 11.57
N ILE A 59 -8.34 -4.11 11.49
CA ILE A 59 -7.45 -5.26 11.33
C ILE A 59 -8.06 -6.33 10.44
N ASP A 60 -7.21 -7.01 9.68
CA ASP A 60 -7.54 -8.23 8.95
C ASP A 60 -7.86 -9.40 9.89
N CYS A 61 -8.30 -10.52 9.35
CA CYS A 61 -8.59 -11.75 10.09
C CYS A 61 -8.16 -12.98 9.28
N GLN A 62 -8.26 -14.18 9.89
CA GLN A 62 -7.85 -15.44 9.27
C GLN A 62 -8.54 -15.75 7.93
N ALA A 63 -9.64 -15.08 7.60
CA ALA A 63 -10.30 -15.21 6.31
C ALA A 63 -9.61 -14.40 5.20
N HIS A 64 -8.72 -13.47 5.56
CA HIS A 64 -8.05 -12.53 4.64
C HIS A 64 -9.01 -11.88 3.61
N ALA A 65 -10.23 -11.58 4.09
CA ALA A 65 -11.33 -11.09 3.26
C ALA A 65 -11.59 -9.59 3.47
N GLY A 66 -10.54 -8.82 3.72
CA GLY A 66 -10.55 -7.39 3.98
C GLY A 66 -10.33 -7.03 5.44
N ILE A 67 -10.02 -5.76 5.67
CA ILE A 67 -9.72 -5.18 6.97
C ILE A 67 -11.03 -4.81 7.65
N HIS A 68 -11.29 -5.37 8.81
CA HIS A 68 -12.45 -5.01 9.65
C HIS A 68 -12.20 -3.67 10.32
N VAL A 69 -13.06 -2.70 10.06
CA VAL A 69 -13.03 -1.38 10.71
C VAL A 69 -13.82 -1.44 12.03
N TRP A 70 -13.31 -0.85 13.09
CA TRP A 70 -13.99 -0.80 14.39
C TRP A 70 -15.10 0.26 14.36
N GLU A 71 -16.30 -0.11 13.88
CA GLU A 71 -17.44 0.77 13.67
C GLU A 71 -18.05 1.33 14.97
N ASP A 72 -17.70 0.77 16.11
CA ASP A 72 -18.00 1.32 17.44
C ASP A 72 -17.14 2.53 17.82
N HIS A 73 -15.99 2.70 17.16
CA HIS A 73 -15.06 3.81 17.38
C HIS A 73 -14.96 4.77 16.18
N TYR A 74 -15.22 4.26 14.97
CA TYR A 74 -15.02 5.01 13.73
C TYR A 74 -16.20 4.85 12.78
N TYR A 75 -16.73 5.98 12.32
CA TYR A 75 -17.61 6.00 11.16
C TYR A 75 -16.77 6.32 9.92
N VAL A 76 -16.84 5.46 8.90
CA VAL A 76 -16.07 5.61 7.67
C VAL A 76 -16.97 5.77 6.46
N GLU A 77 -16.54 6.65 5.57
CA GLU A 77 -17.13 6.90 4.26
C GLU A 77 -16.03 6.74 3.20
N LEU A 78 -16.41 6.34 2.01
CA LEU A 78 -15.54 6.45 0.84
C LEU A 78 -16.12 7.50 -0.09
N ILE A 79 -15.31 8.47 -0.50
CA ILE A 79 -15.73 9.56 -1.35
C ILE A 79 -14.93 9.61 -2.65
N ASP A 80 -15.54 10.13 -3.69
CA ASP A 80 -14.78 10.59 -4.86
C ASP A 80 -13.92 11.79 -4.45
N PRO A 81 -12.59 11.74 -4.64
CA PRO A 81 -11.69 12.77 -4.13
C PRO A 81 -11.90 14.15 -4.76
N THR A 82 -12.50 14.21 -5.94
CA THR A 82 -12.75 15.46 -6.70
C THR A 82 -14.07 16.09 -6.31
N SER A 83 -15.16 15.31 -6.33
CA SER A 83 -16.50 15.83 -6.05
C SER A 83 -16.87 15.81 -4.56
N GLY A 84 -16.18 15.03 -3.74
CA GLY A 84 -16.49 14.84 -2.32
C GLY A 84 -17.76 14.03 -2.08
N THR A 85 -18.36 13.45 -3.11
CA THR A 85 -19.58 12.63 -3.00
C THR A 85 -19.25 11.20 -2.60
N VAL A 86 -20.10 10.58 -1.77
CA VAL A 86 -19.92 9.18 -1.37
C VAL A 86 -20.04 8.27 -2.58
N VAL A 87 -19.10 7.34 -2.72
CA VAL A 87 -19.10 6.35 -3.79
C VAL A 87 -19.85 5.08 -3.38
N PRO A 88 -20.41 4.32 -4.33
CA PRO A 88 -21.03 3.02 -4.04
C PRO A 88 -20.02 2.01 -3.48
N ASP A 89 -20.51 1.08 -2.65
CA ASP A 89 -19.71 -0.06 -2.16
C ASP A 89 -19.11 -0.84 -3.35
N GLY A 90 -17.85 -1.24 -3.19
CA GLY A 90 -17.07 -1.90 -4.25
C GLY A 90 -16.31 -0.93 -5.17
N SER A 91 -16.71 0.34 -5.24
CA SER A 91 -15.96 1.37 -5.95
C SER A 91 -14.79 1.87 -5.13
N GLU A 92 -13.72 2.26 -5.81
CA GLU A 92 -12.59 2.93 -5.18
C GLU A 92 -12.96 4.36 -4.79
N GLY A 93 -12.52 4.78 -3.62
CA GLY A 93 -12.72 6.13 -3.12
C GLY A 93 -11.69 6.49 -2.04
N GLU A 94 -11.62 7.77 -1.73
CA GLU A 94 -10.82 8.28 -0.63
C GLU A 94 -11.49 7.96 0.69
N LEU A 95 -10.71 7.39 1.62
CA LEU A 95 -11.17 7.08 2.97
C LEU A 95 -11.38 8.36 3.79
N VAL A 96 -12.58 8.51 4.30
CA VAL A 96 -12.95 9.60 5.21
C VAL A 96 -13.37 9.01 6.53
N VAL A 97 -12.84 9.57 7.62
CA VAL A 97 -13.03 9.02 8.97
C VAL A 97 -13.64 10.06 9.90
N SER A 98 -14.67 9.64 10.63
CA SER A 98 -15.18 10.36 11.81
C SER A 98 -14.95 9.51 13.05
N THR A 99 -14.37 10.11 14.09
CA THR A 99 -14.18 9.43 15.38
C THR A 99 -15.42 9.55 16.24
N LEU A 100 -15.90 8.46 16.82
CA LEU A 100 -17.15 8.42 17.59
C LEU A 100 -16.93 8.54 19.10
N THR A 101 -15.78 8.12 19.59
CA THR A 101 -15.49 7.99 21.04
C THR A 101 -14.35 8.86 21.53
N ARG A 102 -13.72 9.67 20.65
CA ARG A 102 -12.59 10.53 21.04
C ARG A 102 -13.07 11.87 21.60
N GLU A 103 -12.61 12.18 22.80
CA GLU A 103 -12.85 13.48 23.45
C GLU A 103 -11.75 14.49 23.11
N GLY A 104 -10.48 14.03 23.14
CA GLY A 104 -9.33 14.84 22.72
C GLY A 104 -9.11 14.73 21.20
N LEU A 105 -9.15 15.85 20.49
CA LEU A 105 -9.03 15.93 19.04
C LEU A 105 -10.07 15.05 18.29
N PRO A 106 -11.38 15.31 18.45
CA PRO A 106 -12.40 14.60 17.67
C PRO A 106 -12.25 14.95 16.19
N LEU A 107 -12.29 13.95 15.33
CA LEU A 107 -12.29 14.12 13.88
C LEU A 107 -13.70 13.98 13.35
N VAL A 108 -14.11 14.91 12.49
CA VAL A 108 -15.41 14.87 11.81
C VAL A 108 -15.15 14.94 10.30
N ARG A 109 -15.46 13.85 9.59
CA ARG A 109 -15.24 13.72 8.16
C ARG A 109 -13.80 14.08 7.74
N TYR A 110 -12.82 13.57 8.49
CA TYR A 110 -11.41 13.77 8.19
C TYR A 110 -11.01 13.00 6.91
N ARG A 111 -10.54 13.72 5.92
CA ARG A 111 -10.03 13.15 4.67
C ARG A 111 -8.62 12.63 4.90
N THR A 112 -8.44 11.31 4.77
CA THR A 112 -7.13 10.67 5.01
C THR A 112 -6.20 10.77 3.82
N HIS A 113 -6.74 11.08 2.64
CA HIS A 113 -6.11 10.97 1.34
C HIS A 113 -5.77 9.55 0.89
N ASP A 114 -6.05 8.53 1.69
CA ASP A 114 -5.83 7.14 1.34
C ASP A 114 -6.96 6.61 0.46
N LEU A 115 -6.61 5.86 -0.58
CA LEU A 115 -7.54 5.21 -1.49
C LEU A 115 -7.78 3.77 -1.08
N THR A 116 -9.04 3.39 -0.99
CA THR A 116 -9.47 2.01 -0.73
C THR A 116 -10.87 1.77 -1.34
N ARG A 117 -11.48 0.62 -1.06
CA ARG A 117 -12.88 0.33 -1.39
C ARG A 117 -13.55 -0.47 -0.29
N VAL A 118 -14.87 -0.38 -0.19
CA VAL A 118 -15.65 -1.31 0.65
C VAL A 118 -15.62 -2.69 -0.01
N VAL A 119 -15.16 -3.69 0.74
CA VAL A 119 -15.16 -5.09 0.30
C VAL A 119 -16.51 -5.73 0.60
N SER A 120 -17.04 -5.52 1.80
CA SER A 120 -18.31 -6.11 2.23
C SER A 120 -18.82 -5.51 3.53
N ARG A 121 -20.14 -5.46 3.66
CA ARG A 121 -20.86 -5.19 4.93
C ARG A 121 -21.46 -6.46 5.52
N GLU A 122 -21.34 -7.58 4.84
CA GLU A 122 -21.87 -8.86 5.27
C GLU A 122 -21.02 -9.48 6.38
N ARG A 123 -21.63 -10.39 7.15
CA ARG A 123 -20.92 -11.15 8.19
C ARG A 123 -19.73 -11.90 7.60
N CYS A 124 -18.57 -11.71 8.20
CA CYS A 124 -17.35 -12.39 7.81
C CYS A 124 -17.37 -13.86 8.30
N PRO A 125 -16.69 -14.79 7.58
CA PRO A 125 -16.48 -16.16 8.09
C PRO A 125 -15.83 -16.24 9.47
N CYS A 126 -15.05 -15.24 9.87
CA CYS A 126 -14.47 -15.13 11.22
C CYS A 126 -15.53 -14.82 12.33
N GLY A 127 -16.78 -14.55 11.93
CA GLY A 127 -17.90 -14.26 12.82
C GLY A 127 -18.16 -12.77 13.07
N ARG A 128 -17.24 -11.86 12.72
CA ARG A 128 -17.40 -10.40 12.86
C ARG A 128 -18.41 -9.87 11.84
N THR A 129 -19.11 -8.80 12.25
CA THR A 129 -20.12 -8.11 11.42
C THR A 129 -19.67 -6.71 10.99
N HIS A 130 -18.48 -6.30 11.37
CA HIS A 130 -17.91 -5.01 11.01
C HIS A 130 -17.74 -4.86 9.50
N LEU A 131 -17.92 -3.63 9.01
CA LEU A 131 -17.55 -3.21 7.68
C LEU A 131 -16.11 -3.67 7.37
N ARG A 132 -15.91 -4.21 6.17
CA ARG A 132 -14.59 -4.56 5.66
C ARG A 132 -14.21 -3.67 4.49
N ILE A 133 -13.04 -3.09 4.59
CA ILE A 133 -12.41 -2.35 3.49
C ILE A 133 -11.23 -3.15 2.91
N ASP A 134 -10.86 -2.85 1.70
CA ASP A 134 -9.67 -3.40 1.07
C ASP A 134 -8.41 -2.78 1.69
N ARG A 135 -7.24 -3.31 1.38
CA ARG A 135 -5.96 -2.64 1.68
C ARG A 135 -5.93 -1.27 1.03
N LEU A 136 -5.14 -0.38 1.60
CA LEU A 136 -4.87 0.90 0.96
C LEU A 136 -4.18 0.68 -0.39
N ARG A 137 -4.63 1.40 -1.39
CA ARG A 137 -4.18 1.24 -2.78
C ARG A 137 -3.30 2.36 -3.28
N GLY A 138 -3.24 3.44 -2.53
CA GLY A 138 -2.49 4.65 -2.84
C GLY A 138 -3.02 5.82 -2.04
N ARG A 139 -2.49 7.00 -2.34
CA ARG A 139 -2.94 8.27 -1.75
C ARG A 139 -3.31 9.25 -2.86
N THR A 140 -4.33 10.07 -2.62
CA THR A 140 -4.75 11.10 -3.59
C THR A 140 -3.75 12.24 -3.72
N ASP A 141 -2.93 12.46 -2.68
CA ASP A 141 -1.89 13.48 -2.63
C ASP A 141 -0.51 12.99 -3.15
N ASP A 142 -0.33 11.71 -3.39
CA ASP A 142 0.86 11.14 -4.02
C ASP A 142 0.80 11.12 -5.55
N MET A 143 -0.31 11.59 -6.11
CA MET A 143 -0.47 11.65 -7.56
C MET A 143 0.50 12.66 -8.18
N VAL A 144 1.30 12.19 -9.11
CA VAL A 144 2.24 13.01 -9.88
C VAL A 144 1.63 13.34 -11.24
N ILE A 145 1.67 14.60 -11.62
CA ILE A 145 1.30 15.05 -12.98
C ILE A 145 2.58 15.34 -13.74
N TYR A 146 2.83 14.59 -14.81
CA TYR A 146 3.99 14.78 -15.67
C TYR A 146 3.59 14.71 -17.14
N LYS A 147 3.89 15.75 -17.92
CA LYS A 147 3.50 15.90 -19.34
C LYS A 147 2.01 15.65 -19.59
N GLY A 148 1.16 16.07 -18.65
CA GLY A 148 -0.30 15.86 -18.74
C GLY A 148 -0.77 14.44 -18.43
N VAL A 149 0.12 13.56 -18.01
CA VAL A 149 -0.21 12.21 -17.54
C VAL A 149 -0.23 12.18 -16.02
N ASN A 150 -1.32 11.70 -15.46
CA ASN A 150 -1.45 11.45 -14.02
C ASN A 150 -0.97 10.03 -13.72
N PHE A 151 -0.03 9.89 -12.81
CA PHE A 151 0.41 8.58 -12.35
C PHE A 151 0.72 8.59 -10.85
N TYR A 152 0.72 7.40 -10.26
CA TYR A 152 1.11 7.20 -8.87
C TYR A 152 2.46 6.47 -8.84
N PRO A 153 3.44 6.90 -8.01
CA PRO A 153 4.74 6.24 -7.88
C PRO A 153 4.64 4.73 -7.69
N ARG A 154 3.64 4.29 -6.95
CA ARG A 154 3.35 2.86 -6.73
C ARG A 154 3.11 2.02 -8.00
N GLN A 155 2.66 2.63 -9.09
CA GLN A 155 2.55 1.90 -10.36
C GLN A 155 3.93 1.50 -10.89
N VAL A 156 4.95 2.32 -10.54
CA VAL A 156 6.36 2.04 -10.84
C VAL A 156 6.91 0.97 -9.90
N ASP A 157 6.58 1.00 -8.60
CA ASP A 157 6.93 -0.04 -7.63
C ASP A 157 6.63 -1.43 -8.17
N ARG A 158 5.37 -1.66 -8.52
CA ARG A 158 4.90 -2.95 -9.00
C ARG A 158 5.67 -3.42 -10.23
N LEU A 159 6.01 -2.50 -11.10
CA LEU A 159 6.76 -2.78 -12.31
C LEU A 159 8.22 -3.18 -12.01
N LEU A 160 8.84 -2.55 -11.00
CA LEU A 160 10.24 -2.78 -10.65
C LEU A 160 10.44 -4.05 -9.82
N LEU A 161 9.60 -4.26 -8.80
CA LEU A 161 9.75 -5.38 -7.84
C LEU A 161 9.63 -6.77 -8.47
N GLU A 162 9.06 -6.87 -9.66
CA GLU A 162 8.94 -8.13 -10.41
C GLU A 162 10.18 -8.44 -11.28
N LYS A 163 11.16 -7.54 -11.32
CA LYS A 163 12.31 -7.69 -12.23
C LYS A 163 13.49 -8.34 -11.53
N PRO A 164 14.08 -9.38 -12.14
CA PRO A 164 15.30 -9.99 -11.61
C PRO A 164 16.47 -9.00 -11.58
N GLY A 165 17.22 -8.98 -10.49
CA GLY A 165 18.39 -8.13 -10.31
C GLY A 165 18.08 -6.66 -10.04
N VAL A 166 16.81 -6.30 -9.83
CA VAL A 166 16.39 -4.99 -9.33
C VAL A 166 16.32 -5.06 -7.82
N GLY A 167 16.96 -4.09 -7.15
CA GLY A 167 16.94 -3.93 -5.70
C GLY A 167 15.61 -3.38 -5.19
N HIS A 168 15.61 -2.94 -3.93
CA HIS A 168 14.39 -2.49 -3.27
C HIS A 168 14.19 -0.98 -3.31
N GLU A 169 15.25 -0.24 -3.64
CA GLU A 169 15.24 1.22 -3.64
C GLU A 169 15.18 1.78 -5.07
N TYR A 170 14.35 2.78 -5.27
CA TYR A 170 14.32 3.56 -6.50
C TYR A 170 13.95 5.01 -6.25
N GLN A 171 14.22 5.87 -7.22
CA GLN A 171 13.85 7.27 -7.17
C GLN A 171 13.36 7.76 -8.54
N ILE A 172 12.22 8.42 -8.55
CA ILE A 172 11.71 9.13 -9.71
C ILE A 172 12.15 10.60 -9.59
N VAL A 173 12.98 11.06 -10.52
CA VAL A 173 13.45 12.45 -10.57
C VAL A 173 12.81 13.16 -11.75
N LEU A 174 12.02 14.19 -11.45
CA LEU A 174 11.40 15.04 -12.46
C LEU A 174 12.14 16.37 -12.53
N GLU A 175 12.73 16.67 -13.66
CA GLU A 175 13.47 17.92 -13.91
C GLU A 175 12.64 18.88 -14.75
N ALA A 176 12.45 20.09 -14.24
CA ALA A 176 11.71 21.17 -14.94
C ALA A 176 12.61 22.16 -15.68
N ASN A 177 13.94 22.12 -15.47
CA ASN A 177 14.88 23.10 -16.00
C ASN A 177 15.36 22.71 -17.41
N GLY A 178 14.85 23.40 -18.44
CA GLY A 178 15.33 23.29 -19.82
C GLY A 178 14.71 22.17 -20.67
N GLY A 179 13.69 21.53 -20.16
CA GLY A 179 12.93 20.44 -20.77
C GLY A 179 12.39 19.53 -19.67
N GLU A 180 11.17 19.09 -19.81
CA GLU A 180 10.60 18.13 -18.86
C GLU A 180 11.26 16.76 -19.06
N ARG A 181 12.16 16.37 -18.15
CA ARG A 181 12.81 15.07 -18.14
C ARG A 181 12.36 14.25 -16.94
N MET A 182 12.18 12.95 -17.15
CA MET A 182 11.92 11.98 -16.11
C MET A 182 13.08 10.99 -16.07
N ASN A 183 13.79 10.97 -14.96
CA ASN A 183 14.83 9.98 -14.70
C ASN A 183 14.28 8.96 -13.67
N LEU A 184 14.48 7.69 -13.95
CA LEU A 184 14.21 6.62 -13.02
C LEU A 184 15.54 6.03 -12.56
N LEU A 185 15.94 6.35 -11.34
CA LEU A 185 17.12 5.77 -10.69
C LEU A 185 16.68 4.51 -9.95
N VAL A 186 17.34 3.40 -10.20
CA VAL A 186 16.97 2.08 -9.65
C VAL A 186 18.19 1.45 -9.03
N GLU A 187 18.08 0.97 -7.81
CA GLU A 187 19.09 0.10 -7.21
C GLU A 187 19.16 -1.22 -7.98
N VAL A 188 20.35 -1.68 -8.26
CA VAL A 188 20.56 -2.94 -8.99
C VAL A 188 21.52 -3.86 -8.25
N GLU A 189 21.23 -5.15 -8.29
CA GLU A 189 22.11 -6.20 -7.79
C GLU A 189 23.25 -6.49 -8.78
N PRO A 190 24.35 -7.14 -8.32
CA PRO A 190 25.50 -7.44 -9.21
C PRO A 190 25.15 -8.23 -10.46
N GLU A 191 24.11 -9.04 -10.42
CA GLU A 191 23.63 -9.87 -11.52
C GLU A 191 22.66 -9.16 -12.47
N PHE A 192 22.44 -7.84 -12.31
CA PHE A 192 21.50 -7.07 -13.13
C PHE A 192 21.86 -7.13 -14.61
N ASP A 193 20.93 -7.59 -15.43
CA ASP A 193 21.05 -7.56 -16.88
C ASP A 193 20.62 -6.18 -17.42
N PRO A 194 21.51 -5.42 -18.09
CA PRO A 194 21.18 -4.12 -18.69
C PRO A 194 19.98 -4.15 -19.65
N ALA A 195 19.69 -5.29 -20.29
CA ALA A 195 18.49 -5.45 -21.12
C ALA A 195 17.20 -5.32 -20.31
N THR A 196 17.25 -5.55 -18.99
CA THR A 196 16.13 -5.32 -18.07
C THR A 196 15.78 -3.83 -17.99
N GLY A 197 16.74 -2.93 -18.05
CA GLY A 197 16.50 -1.48 -18.08
C GLY A 197 15.64 -1.06 -19.30
N GLU A 198 15.93 -1.59 -20.47
CA GLU A 198 15.12 -1.33 -21.67
C GLU A 198 13.71 -1.94 -21.58
N ARG A 199 13.56 -3.09 -20.91
CA ARG A 199 12.23 -3.67 -20.63
C ARG A 199 11.44 -2.78 -19.70
N ILE A 200 12.04 -2.28 -18.63
CA ILE A 200 11.41 -1.35 -17.68
C ILE A 200 10.93 -0.09 -18.42
N ARG A 201 11.76 0.54 -19.23
CA ARG A 201 11.38 1.72 -20.03
C ARG A 201 10.19 1.45 -20.95
N ARG A 202 10.17 0.29 -21.61
CA ARG A 202 9.08 -0.11 -22.50
C ARG A 202 7.79 -0.35 -21.72
N GLU A 203 7.87 -1.10 -20.64
CA GLU A 203 6.70 -1.39 -19.80
C GLU A 203 6.12 -0.12 -19.14
N MET A 204 6.96 0.82 -18.72
CA MET A 204 6.51 2.14 -18.27
C MET A 204 5.79 2.91 -19.38
N GLN A 205 6.33 2.87 -20.61
CA GLN A 205 5.68 3.49 -21.76
C GLN A 205 4.32 2.85 -22.05
N ASP A 206 4.22 1.53 -21.98
CA ASP A 206 2.98 0.80 -22.25
C ASP A 206 1.94 1.01 -21.14
N LEU A 207 2.36 1.02 -19.87
CA LEU A 207 1.49 1.13 -18.71
C LEU A 207 1.05 2.57 -18.41
N LEU A 208 1.99 3.52 -18.49
CA LEU A 208 1.80 4.91 -18.04
C LEU A 208 1.81 5.92 -19.20
N GLY A 209 2.19 5.51 -20.40
CA GLY A 209 2.45 6.44 -21.49
C GLY A 209 3.72 7.29 -21.30
N LEU A 210 4.55 6.95 -20.30
CA LEU A 210 5.75 7.70 -19.93
C LEU A 210 7.01 6.84 -20.14
N ARG A 211 8.03 7.44 -20.75
CA ARG A 211 9.32 6.78 -20.96
C ARG A 211 10.42 7.53 -20.22
N PRO A 212 10.97 6.97 -19.13
CA PRO A 212 12.12 7.56 -18.44
C PRO A 212 13.40 7.48 -19.26
N GLU A 213 14.35 8.39 -18.96
CA GLU A 213 15.71 8.34 -19.49
C GLU A 213 16.58 7.31 -18.78
#